data_5845613af039bdff7ee52a0af89254a5
#
_entry.id   5845613af039bdff7ee52a0af89254a5
#
_cell.length_a   1.000
_cell.length_b   1.000
_cell.length_c   1.000
_cell.angle_alpha   90.00
_cell.angle_beta   90.00
_cell.angle_gamma   90.00
#
_symmetry.space_group_name_H-M   'P 1'
#
loop_
_entity.id
_entity.type
_entity.pdbx_description
1 polymer ?
#
loop_
_entity_poly.entity_id
_entity_poly.type
_entity_poly.pdbx_seq_one_letter_code
_entity_poly.pdbx_strand_id
1 'polypeptide(L)'
;MRVAIVHDWLYIVGGAERVLEQLLRIYPDADVFALFDFLPEADRARLGYSQAHTSFIQRMPFARTRHRNYLPLMPLAIEQFDLSAYDLVISSSYAVAKGVLTGPDQLHVSYIHSPMRYAWDMQHTYLRESGCDAGMKSVLARLILHRMRVWDFRTAAGPNAIVANSAFVARRIHKVYGRTAEVIHPPITLPSQRYEGPRGNHFLVASRLVPYKNVEAVIRAFALRPDLELVVAGTGPDAARLREIAGPNVSFSGFVPDAELRHLMATARAFIFAAEEDFGIIVVEATSEGTPVLALGRGGARETVQTRGPQRTGMFFDAAEPEAIAECVQRFLLQESHFTREACWAQAEMFSAELFRSRFATFVDEQMALHRAACETRPRILPRLEAVG
;
A
#
# COMPACT_ATOMS: atom_id res chain seq x y z
N MET A 1 19.10 2.45 22.00
CA MET A 1 17.66 2.45 21.73
C MET A 1 17.31 1.11 21.11
N ARG A 2 16.44 0.32 21.74
CA ARG A 2 15.94 -0.95 21.18
C ARG A 2 14.70 -0.68 20.36
N VAL A 3 14.65 -1.22 19.16
CA VAL A 3 13.55 -0.98 18.19
C VAL A 3 12.83 -2.28 17.88
N ALA A 4 11.49 -2.26 17.94
CA ALA A 4 10.63 -3.31 17.42
C ALA A 4 9.90 -2.82 16.18
N ILE A 5 9.90 -3.61 15.11
CA ILE A 5 9.10 -3.36 13.92
C ILE A 5 8.01 -4.44 13.86
N VAL A 6 6.75 -4.01 13.95
CA VAL A 6 5.59 -4.90 13.93
C VAL A 6 4.90 -4.80 12.58
N HIS A 7 4.82 -5.90 11.85
CA HIS A 7 4.12 -5.99 10.57
C HIS A 7 2.89 -6.90 10.69
N ASP A 8 1.85 -6.67 9.91
CA ASP A 8 0.61 -7.46 10.04
C ASP A 8 0.88 -8.96 9.84
N TRP A 9 1.45 -9.34 8.71
CA TRP A 9 1.84 -10.72 8.39
C TRP A 9 2.78 -10.78 7.19
N LEU A 10 3.53 -11.86 7.08
CA LEU A 10 4.57 -12.06 6.08
C LEU A 10 4.30 -13.38 5.31
N TYR A 11 3.84 -13.31 4.07
CA TYR A 11 3.60 -14.51 3.23
C TYR A 11 3.87 -14.28 1.73
N ILE A 12 3.95 -13.02 1.30
CA ILE A 12 4.32 -12.60 -0.05
C ILE A 12 4.97 -11.21 0.06
N VAL A 13 5.93 -10.94 -0.80
CA VAL A 13 6.55 -9.61 -0.88
C VAL A 13 5.74 -8.73 -1.81
N GLY A 14 5.11 -7.70 -1.25
CA GLY A 14 4.31 -6.71 -1.94
C GLY A 14 4.73 -5.29 -1.57
N GLY A 15 3.80 -4.33 -1.72
CA GLY A 15 4.06 -2.91 -1.45
C GLY A 15 4.34 -2.60 0.02
N ALA A 16 3.67 -3.28 0.95
CA ALA A 16 3.87 -3.09 2.38
C ALA A 16 5.22 -3.64 2.85
N GLU A 17 5.63 -4.77 2.29
CA GLU A 17 6.92 -5.39 2.60
C GLU A 17 8.10 -4.58 2.03
N ARG A 18 7.91 -3.81 0.95
CA ARG A 18 8.91 -2.83 0.49
C ARG A 18 9.10 -1.68 1.49
N VAL A 19 8.04 -1.26 2.17
CA VAL A 19 8.16 -0.31 3.29
C VAL A 19 8.91 -0.95 4.45
N LEU A 20 8.56 -2.19 4.83
CA LEU A 20 9.26 -2.95 5.87
C LEU A 20 10.76 -3.06 5.56
N GLU A 21 11.15 -3.37 4.32
CA GLU A 21 12.54 -3.40 3.87
C GLU A 21 13.26 -2.08 4.17
N GLN A 22 12.63 -0.94 3.84
CA GLN A 22 13.27 0.36 4.09
C GLN A 22 13.30 0.72 5.58
N LEU A 23 12.31 0.32 6.37
CA LEU A 23 12.34 0.47 7.83
C LEU A 23 13.50 -0.33 8.44
N LEU A 24 13.74 -1.56 7.98
CA LEU A 24 14.86 -2.39 8.39
C LEU A 24 16.23 -1.83 7.95
N ARG A 25 16.29 -1.08 6.85
CA ARG A 25 17.50 -0.36 6.45
C ARG A 25 17.78 0.87 7.33
N ILE A 26 16.75 1.50 7.90
CA ILE A 26 16.92 2.59 8.88
C ILE A 26 17.33 2.01 10.24
N TYR A 27 16.72 0.88 10.62
CA TYR A 27 16.91 0.22 11.91
C TYR A 27 17.37 -1.25 11.72
N PRO A 28 18.65 -1.48 11.34
CA PRO A 28 19.12 -2.82 10.97
C PRO A 28 19.13 -3.82 12.14
N ASP A 29 19.19 -3.32 13.37
CA ASP A 29 19.17 -4.13 14.59
C ASP A 29 17.77 -4.29 15.19
N ALA A 30 16.70 -3.90 14.46
CA ALA A 30 15.34 -4.02 14.95
C ALA A 30 14.85 -5.47 14.96
N ASP A 31 14.16 -5.85 16.04
CA ASP A 31 13.44 -7.12 16.09
C ASP A 31 12.13 -7.02 15.30
N VAL A 32 11.87 -8.02 14.46
CA VAL A 32 10.67 -8.08 13.61
C VAL A 32 9.60 -8.93 14.27
N PHE A 33 8.38 -8.41 14.33
CA PHE A 33 7.18 -9.08 14.82
C PHE A 33 6.13 -9.16 13.74
N ALA A 34 5.45 -10.29 13.58
CA ALA A 34 4.33 -10.47 12.66
C ALA A 34 3.35 -11.52 13.16
N LEU A 35 2.08 -11.45 12.78
CA LEU A 35 1.11 -12.51 13.17
C LEU A 35 1.59 -13.89 12.72
N PHE A 36 2.17 -13.97 11.53
CA PHE A 36 2.81 -15.17 11.00
C PHE A 36 3.83 -14.77 9.91
N ASP A 37 4.82 -15.65 9.72
CA ASP A 37 5.85 -15.50 8.68
C ASP A 37 5.98 -16.82 7.90
N PHE A 38 5.57 -16.79 6.64
CA PHE A 38 5.66 -17.88 5.69
C PHE A 38 6.51 -17.54 4.47
N LEU A 39 7.28 -16.43 4.55
CA LEU A 39 8.20 -16.06 3.48
C LEU A 39 9.34 -17.07 3.34
N PRO A 40 9.82 -17.33 2.11
CA PRO A 40 11.06 -18.03 1.89
C PRO A 40 12.26 -17.32 2.56
N GLU A 41 13.28 -18.08 2.93
CA GLU A 41 14.50 -17.53 3.54
C GLU A 41 15.17 -16.46 2.67
N ALA A 42 15.23 -16.69 1.35
CA ALA A 42 15.79 -15.72 0.40
C ALA A 42 15.02 -14.37 0.42
N ASP A 43 13.70 -14.39 0.57
CA ASP A 43 12.91 -13.17 0.67
C ASP A 43 13.11 -12.45 2.00
N ARG A 44 13.21 -13.19 3.11
CA ARG A 44 13.55 -12.63 4.43
C ARG A 44 14.92 -11.95 4.41
N ALA A 45 15.94 -12.63 3.88
CA ALA A 45 17.28 -12.08 3.75
C ALA A 45 17.30 -10.82 2.86
N ARG A 46 16.53 -10.80 1.78
CA ARG A 46 16.38 -9.63 0.91
C ARG A 46 15.72 -8.46 1.64
N LEU A 47 14.73 -8.71 2.48
CA LEU A 47 14.07 -7.70 3.30
C LEU A 47 14.96 -7.19 4.44
N GLY A 48 16.01 -7.91 4.84
CA GLY A 48 16.97 -7.48 5.84
C GLY A 48 16.74 -8.08 7.23
N TYR A 49 16.03 -9.21 7.36
CA TYR A 49 15.88 -9.92 8.63
C TYR A 49 16.03 -11.44 8.43
N SER A 50 16.37 -12.16 9.50
CA SER A 50 16.54 -13.62 9.47
C SER A 50 15.30 -14.36 9.98
N GLN A 51 14.71 -13.88 11.06
CA GLN A 51 13.57 -14.50 11.73
C GLN A 51 12.65 -13.43 12.33
N ALA A 52 11.33 -13.64 12.22
CA ALA A 52 10.34 -12.82 12.90
C ALA A 52 9.79 -13.52 14.14
N HIS A 53 9.47 -12.75 15.18
CA HIS A 53 8.66 -13.21 16.30
C HIS A 53 7.22 -13.33 15.84
N THR A 54 6.64 -14.55 15.95
CA THR A 54 5.30 -14.82 15.43
C THR A 54 4.30 -15.12 16.51
N SER A 55 3.03 -14.83 16.24
CA SER A 55 1.93 -15.13 17.17
C SER A 55 1.52 -16.61 17.13
N PHE A 56 0.57 -17.00 18.00
CA PHE A 56 0.01 -18.34 17.98
C PHE A 56 -0.67 -18.71 16.65
N ILE A 57 -1.09 -17.72 15.85
CA ILE A 57 -1.71 -17.95 14.52
C ILE A 57 -0.74 -18.70 13.59
N GLN A 58 0.58 -18.50 13.71
CA GLN A 58 1.59 -19.23 12.95
C GLN A 58 1.39 -20.74 13.00
N ARG A 59 0.94 -21.27 14.15
CA ARG A 59 0.80 -22.71 14.42
C ARG A 59 -0.63 -23.23 14.21
N MET A 60 -1.57 -22.35 13.80
CA MET A 60 -2.96 -22.74 13.59
C MET A 60 -3.12 -23.59 12.30
N PRO A 61 -4.08 -24.54 12.27
CA PRO A 61 -4.35 -25.34 11.09
C PRO A 61 -4.62 -24.47 9.86
N PHE A 62 -4.02 -24.80 8.71
CA PHE A 62 -4.20 -24.05 7.44
C PHE A 62 -3.83 -22.56 7.50
N ALA A 63 -3.07 -22.09 8.50
CA ALA A 63 -2.68 -20.67 8.61
C ALA A 63 -1.98 -20.17 7.34
N ARG A 64 -1.14 -21.00 6.71
CA ARG A 64 -0.44 -20.65 5.46
C ARG A 64 -1.38 -20.38 4.28
N THR A 65 -2.50 -21.08 4.18
CA THR A 65 -3.40 -21.04 2.99
C THR A 65 -4.73 -20.34 3.26
N ARG A 66 -5.19 -20.31 4.53
CA ARG A 66 -6.51 -19.80 4.94
C ARG A 66 -6.41 -18.82 6.12
N HIS A 67 -5.31 -18.09 6.24
CA HIS A 67 -5.07 -17.13 7.33
C HIS A 67 -6.21 -16.12 7.52
N ARG A 68 -6.91 -15.74 6.45
CA ARG A 68 -8.05 -14.81 6.50
C ARG A 68 -9.20 -15.31 7.36
N ASN A 69 -9.34 -16.62 7.55
CA ASN A 69 -10.36 -17.18 8.42
C ASN A 69 -10.08 -16.90 9.91
N TYR A 70 -8.84 -16.54 10.24
CA TYR A 70 -8.43 -16.17 11.59
C TYR A 70 -8.58 -14.68 11.91
N LEU A 71 -9.18 -13.90 10.99
CA LEU A 71 -9.43 -12.47 11.19
C LEU A 71 -10.02 -12.14 12.57
N PRO A 72 -11.02 -12.88 13.12
CA PRO A 72 -11.57 -12.58 14.45
C PRO A 72 -10.58 -12.77 15.61
N LEU A 73 -9.50 -13.55 15.42
CA LEU A 73 -8.47 -13.81 16.42
C LEU A 73 -7.24 -12.90 16.27
N MET A 74 -7.09 -12.22 15.15
CA MET A 74 -5.93 -11.36 14.89
C MET A 74 -5.78 -10.22 15.91
N PRO A 75 -6.84 -9.56 16.40
CA PRO A 75 -6.75 -8.61 17.49
C PRO A 75 -6.09 -9.18 18.74
N LEU A 76 -6.56 -10.32 19.20
CA LEU A 76 -5.98 -10.99 20.36
C LEU A 76 -4.51 -11.37 20.11
N ALA A 77 -4.21 -11.88 18.94
CA ALA A 77 -2.87 -12.35 18.60
C ALA A 77 -1.84 -11.22 18.54
N ILE A 78 -2.20 -10.03 18.04
CA ILE A 78 -1.29 -8.89 17.96
C ILE A 78 -1.05 -8.27 19.36
N GLU A 79 -2.05 -8.28 20.23
CA GLU A 79 -1.97 -7.76 21.59
C GLU A 79 -1.14 -8.67 22.54
N GLN A 80 -0.79 -9.90 22.11
CA GLN A 80 0.03 -10.83 22.92
C GLN A 80 1.54 -10.62 22.78
N PHE A 81 1.99 -9.79 21.88
CA PHE A 81 3.42 -9.49 21.77
C PHE A 81 3.88 -8.67 22.98
N ASP A 82 4.88 -9.20 23.70
CA ASP A 82 5.57 -8.45 24.74
C ASP A 82 6.61 -7.53 24.11
N LEU A 83 6.28 -6.25 24.05
CA LEU A 83 7.13 -5.20 23.53
C LEU A 83 7.75 -4.33 24.64
N SER A 84 7.64 -4.73 25.92
CA SER A 84 8.06 -3.92 27.08
C SER A 84 9.55 -3.56 27.10
N ALA A 85 10.38 -4.34 26.41
CA ALA A 85 11.82 -4.16 26.35
C ALA A 85 12.30 -3.14 25.27
N TYR A 86 11.39 -2.55 24.49
CA TYR A 86 11.73 -1.66 23.38
C TYR A 86 11.43 -0.20 23.70
N ASP A 87 12.31 0.69 23.26
CA ASP A 87 12.15 2.14 23.40
C ASP A 87 11.28 2.73 22.29
N LEU A 88 11.40 2.14 21.08
CA LEU A 88 10.68 2.54 19.87
C LEU A 88 9.95 1.34 19.29
N VAL A 89 8.66 1.48 19.06
CA VAL A 89 7.82 0.51 18.35
C VAL A 89 7.33 1.15 17.06
N ILE A 90 7.62 0.52 15.93
CA ILE A 90 7.13 0.95 14.61
C ILE A 90 6.16 -0.11 14.10
N SER A 91 4.89 0.26 13.91
CA SER A 91 3.93 -0.66 13.29
C SER A 91 3.68 -0.30 11.83
N SER A 92 3.89 -1.29 10.93
CA SER A 92 3.58 -1.20 9.50
C SER A 92 2.25 -1.92 9.28
N SER A 93 1.15 -1.14 9.18
CA SER A 93 -0.21 -1.65 9.37
C SER A 93 -1.16 -1.38 8.20
N TYR A 94 -1.84 -2.40 7.75
CA TYR A 94 -3.02 -2.36 6.89
C TYR A 94 -4.18 -3.19 7.46
N ALA A 95 -3.95 -3.80 8.64
CA ALA A 95 -4.95 -4.55 9.40
C ALA A 95 -4.81 -4.31 10.91
N VAL A 96 -3.97 -5.09 11.61
CA VAL A 96 -3.96 -5.14 13.07
C VAL A 96 -2.66 -4.67 13.73
N ALA A 97 -1.55 -4.54 13.00
CA ALA A 97 -0.24 -4.25 13.58
C ALA A 97 -0.20 -2.99 14.46
N LYS A 98 -0.99 -1.96 14.14
CA LYS A 98 -1.11 -0.75 14.96
C LYS A 98 -1.71 -0.98 16.35
N GLY A 99 -2.35 -2.15 16.57
CA GLY A 99 -3.04 -2.49 17.80
C GLY A 99 -2.14 -3.14 18.86
N VAL A 100 -0.84 -3.22 18.67
CA VAL A 100 0.10 -3.68 19.71
C VAL A 100 0.02 -2.81 20.95
N LEU A 101 0.29 -3.42 22.11
CA LEU A 101 0.26 -2.72 23.39
C LEU A 101 1.64 -2.13 23.68
N THR A 102 1.68 -0.87 24.06
CA THR A 102 2.90 -0.15 24.43
C THR A 102 2.75 0.56 25.75
N GLY A 103 3.84 0.69 26.50
CA GLY A 103 3.89 1.41 27.75
C GLY A 103 4.02 2.94 27.58
N PRO A 104 3.88 3.70 28.68
CA PRO A 104 3.89 5.17 28.61
C PRO A 104 5.26 5.78 28.29
N ASP A 105 6.33 5.03 28.46
CA ASP A 105 7.70 5.49 28.19
C ASP A 105 8.23 5.03 26.82
N GLN A 106 7.39 4.31 26.06
CA GLN A 106 7.69 3.82 24.71
C GLN A 106 7.10 4.76 23.66
N LEU A 107 7.87 5.11 22.63
CA LEU A 107 7.34 5.80 21.45
C LEU A 107 6.75 4.75 20.49
N HIS A 108 5.47 4.88 20.14
CA HIS A 108 4.84 4.09 19.09
C HIS A 108 4.53 4.96 17.86
N VAL A 109 5.18 4.69 16.75
CA VAL A 109 4.92 5.29 15.45
C VAL A 109 4.24 4.27 14.54
N SER A 110 3.08 4.58 14.00
CA SER A 110 2.35 3.68 13.09
C SER A 110 2.39 4.18 11.66
N TYR A 111 3.03 3.42 10.76
CA TYR A 111 2.91 3.61 9.32
C TYR A 111 1.67 2.88 8.83
N ILE A 112 0.63 3.62 8.48
CA ILE A 112 -0.66 3.06 8.06
C ILE A 112 -0.75 3.05 6.53
N HIS A 113 -0.74 1.84 5.95
CA HIS A 113 -0.95 1.63 4.51
C HIS A 113 -2.39 1.92 4.12
N SER A 114 -3.32 1.55 4.98
CA SER A 114 -4.76 1.87 4.90
C SER A 114 -5.44 1.48 6.21
N PRO A 115 -6.48 2.18 6.66
CA PRO A 115 -7.47 1.60 7.56
C PRO A 115 -8.07 0.32 6.96
N MET A 116 -8.58 -0.59 7.81
CA MET A 116 -9.15 -1.88 7.36
C MET A 116 -10.27 -1.70 6.32
N ARG A 117 -9.92 -1.61 5.01
CA ARG A 117 -10.87 -1.31 3.92
C ARG A 117 -12.10 -2.23 3.93
N TYR A 118 -11.89 -3.53 4.16
CA TYR A 118 -12.94 -4.54 4.21
C TYR A 118 -13.91 -4.37 5.40
N ALA A 119 -13.49 -3.68 6.45
CA ALA A 119 -14.33 -3.41 7.61
C ALA A 119 -15.04 -2.04 7.50
N TRP A 120 -14.50 -1.09 6.72
CA TRP A 120 -15.01 0.27 6.59
C TRP A 120 -15.68 0.53 5.23
N ASP A 121 -15.09 1.37 4.42
CA ASP A 121 -15.66 1.91 3.19
C ASP A 121 -15.90 0.88 2.07
N MET A 122 -15.11 -0.19 2.03
CA MET A 122 -15.26 -1.26 1.04
C MET A 122 -16.01 -2.50 1.56
N GLN A 123 -16.64 -2.45 2.75
CA GLN A 123 -17.33 -3.60 3.34
C GLN A 123 -18.31 -4.26 2.37
N HIS A 124 -19.15 -3.47 1.71
CA HIS A 124 -20.17 -4.02 0.83
C HIS A 124 -19.57 -4.69 -0.42
N THR A 125 -18.49 -4.16 -0.93
CA THR A 125 -17.77 -4.76 -2.07
C THR A 125 -17.16 -6.10 -1.68
N TYR A 126 -16.45 -6.16 -0.56
CA TYR A 126 -15.86 -7.40 -0.07
C TYR A 126 -16.91 -8.48 0.29
N LEU A 127 -18.05 -8.09 0.85
CA LEU A 127 -19.14 -9.04 1.13
C LEU A 127 -19.70 -9.64 -0.16
N ARG A 128 -19.90 -8.85 -1.21
CA ARG A 128 -20.34 -9.35 -2.53
C ARG A 128 -19.30 -10.29 -3.17
N GLU A 129 -18.05 -9.85 -3.22
CA GLU A 129 -16.95 -10.64 -3.81
C GLU A 129 -16.69 -11.96 -3.08
N SER A 130 -16.96 -12.02 -1.77
CA SER A 130 -16.80 -13.24 -0.96
C SER A 130 -18.05 -14.12 -0.90
N GLY A 131 -19.15 -13.75 -1.57
CA GLY A 131 -20.43 -14.44 -1.49
C GLY A 131 -21.05 -14.45 -0.08
N CYS A 132 -20.72 -13.40 0.71
CA CYS A 132 -21.24 -13.21 2.08
C CYS A 132 -22.20 -12.00 2.17
N ASP A 133 -22.87 -11.65 1.08
CA ASP A 133 -23.79 -10.50 1.01
C ASP A 133 -25.22 -10.83 1.45
N ALA A 134 -25.62 -12.11 1.49
CA ALA A 134 -26.94 -12.57 1.87
C ALA A 134 -26.94 -13.79 2.82
N GLY A 135 -28.05 -14.02 3.49
CA GLY A 135 -28.26 -15.19 4.36
C GLY A 135 -27.49 -15.14 5.69
N MET A 136 -27.48 -16.27 6.42
CA MET A 136 -26.86 -16.39 7.74
C MET A 136 -25.35 -16.09 7.73
N LYS A 137 -24.64 -16.45 6.66
CA LYS A 137 -23.21 -16.12 6.50
C LYS A 137 -22.99 -14.61 6.48
N SER A 138 -23.89 -13.84 5.87
CA SER A 138 -23.84 -12.39 5.85
C SER A 138 -23.99 -11.79 7.25
N VAL A 139 -24.91 -12.31 8.05
CA VAL A 139 -25.12 -11.85 9.42
C VAL A 139 -23.87 -12.06 10.26
N LEU A 140 -23.26 -13.26 10.20
CA LEU A 140 -22.02 -13.57 10.91
C LEU A 140 -20.86 -12.70 10.44
N ALA A 141 -20.68 -12.56 9.11
CA ALA A 141 -19.63 -11.71 8.56
C ALA A 141 -19.77 -10.25 9.01
N ARG A 142 -20.98 -9.70 8.98
CA ARG A 142 -21.25 -8.32 9.43
C ARG A 142 -21.00 -8.14 10.93
N LEU A 143 -21.33 -9.14 11.76
CA LEU A 143 -21.05 -9.11 13.20
C LEU A 143 -19.53 -9.10 13.46
N ILE A 144 -18.78 -9.96 12.77
CA ILE A 144 -17.31 -9.98 12.84
C ILE A 144 -16.75 -8.62 12.42
N LEU A 145 -17.15 -8.10 11.26
CA LEU A 145 -16.69 -6.81 10.75
C LEU A 145 -17.07 -5.64 11.67
N HIS A 146 -18.23 -5.70 12.33
CA HIS A 146 -18.61 -4.71 13.33
C HIS A 146 -17.65 -4.72 14.52
N ARG A 147 -17.33 -5.90 15.08
CA ARG A 147 -16.35 -6.02 16.16
C ARG A 147 -14.97 -5.57 15.75
N MET A 148 -14.55 -5.91 14.52
CA MET A 148 -13.30 -5.44 13.96
C MET A 148 -13.24 -3.91 13.88
N ARG A 149 -14.32 -3.23 13.45
CA ARG A 149 -14.37 -1.76 13.43
C ARG A 149 -14.24 -1.14 14.82
N VAL A 150 -14.91 -1.69 15.82
CA VAL A 150 -14.83 -1.19 17.20
C VAL A 150 -13.40 -1.32 17.72
N TRP A 151 -12.76 -2.45 17.48
CA TRP A 151 -11.38 -2.69 17.87
C TRP A 151 -10.40 -1.79 17.11
N ASP A 152 -10.56 -1.71 15.78
CA ASP A 152 -9.74 -0.92 14.87
C ASP A 152 -9.77 0.59 15.23
N PHE A 153 -10.98 1.11 15.53
CA PHE A 153 -11.15 2.48 15.98
C PHE A 153 -10.47 2.73 17.34
N ARG A 154 -10.69 1.83 18.31
CA ARG A 154 -10.10 1.95 19.65
C ARG A 154 -8.57 1.94 19.61
N THR A 155 -7.98 1.03 18.84
CA THR A 155 -6.52 0.87 18.77
C THR A 155 -5.83 1.98 17.99
N ALA A 156 -6.56 2.77 17.22
CA ALA A 156 -6.01 3.95 16.55
C ALA A 156 -5.57 5.06 17.53
N ALA A 157 -5.99 5.00 18.79
CA ALA A 157 -5.51 5.88 19.86
C ALA A 157 -4.15 5.46 20.44
N GLY A 158 -3.71 4.20 20.21
CA GLY A 158 -2.47 3.65 20.75
C GLY A 158 -1.19 4.32 20.24
N PRO A 159 -0.99 4.48 18.94
CA PRO A 159 0.20 5.14 18.39
C PRO A 159 0.30 6.61 18.84
N ASN A 160 1.50 7.02 19.28
CA ASN A 160 1.81 8.42 19.58
C ASN A 160 1.72 9.27 18.30
N ALA A 161 2.27 8.75 17.19
CA ALA A 161 2.25 9.41 15.89
C ALA A 161 1.85 8.43 14.78
N ILE A 162 1.20 8.98 13.74
CA ILE A 162 0.71 8.21 12.59
C ILE A 162 1.32 8.79 11.32
N VAL A 163 1.82 7.90 10.47
CA VAL A 163 2.26 8.17 9.11
C VAL A 163 1.30 7.49 8.14
N ALA A 164 0.84 8.21 7.14
CA ALA A 164 0.02 7.69 6.04
C ALA A 164 0.86 7.55 4.76
N ASN A 165 0.59 6.52 3.99
CA ASN A 165 1.27 6.29 2.71
C ASN A 165 0.86 7.29 1.60
N SER A 166 -0.21 8.06 1.81
CA SER A 166 -0.72 9.04 0.85
C SER A 166 -1.66 10.04 1.54
N ALA A 167 -1.88 11.20 0.94
CA ALA A 167 -2.88 12.15 1.41
C ALA A 167 -4.31 11.56 1.31
N PHE A 168 -4.53 10.64 0.35
CA PHE A 168 -5.77 9.90 0.26
C PHE A 168 -6.01 9.01 1.50
N VAL A 169 -4.99 8.29 1.96
CA VAL A 169 -5.05 7.49 3.20
C VAL A 169 -5.11 8.40 4.44
N ALA A 170 -4.39 9.52 4.47
CA ALA A 170 -4.48 10.48 5.57
C ALA A 170 -5.92 11.00 5.75
N ARG A 171 -6.66 11.28 4.66
CA ARG A 171 -8.09 11.63 4.75
C ARG A 171 -8.95 10.47 5.28
N ARG A 172 -8.64 9.21 4.92
CA ARG A 172 -9.33 8.03 5.51
C ARG A 172 -9.05 7.90 7.00
N ILE A 173 -7.79 8.06 7.42
CA ILE A 173 -7.37 8.04 8.83
C ILE A 173 -8.15 9.11 9.60
N HIS A 174 -8.21 10.32 9.07
CA HIS A 174 -8.97 11.41 9.71
C HIS A 174 -10.46 11.07 9.80
N LYS A 175 -11.08 10.56 8.72
CA LYS A 175 -12.51 10.19 8.69
C LYS A 175 -12.83 9.05 9.64
N VAL A 176 -11.97 8.02 9.71
CA VAL A 176 -12.24 6.77 10.42
C VAL A 176 -11.82 6.86 11.89
N TYR A 177 -10.66 7.47 12.17
CA TYR A 177 -10.05 7.49 13.50
C TYR A 177 -10.10 8.84 14.19
N GLY A 178 -10.46 9.93 13.49
CA GLY A 178 -10.40 11.29 14.04
C GLY A 178 -8.96 11.76 14.30
N ARG A 179 -7.94 11.11 13.72
CA ARG A 179 -6.52 11.38 13.92
C ARG A 179 -5.92 12.09 12.71
N THR A 180 -4.91 12.90 12.95
CA THR A 180 -4.03 13.42 11.89
C THR A 180 -2.92 12.43 11.58
N ALA A 181 -2.39 12.47 10.38
CA ALA A 181 -1.26 11.66 9.94
C ALA A 181 -0.32 12.48 9.08
N GLU A 182 0.98 12.33 9.31
CA GLU A 182 2.02 12.81 8.38
C GLU A 182 1.99 11.98 7.10
N VAL A 183 2.24 12.60 5.94
CA VAL A 183 2.25 11.87 4.66
C VAL A 183 3.68 11.60 4.23
N ILE A 184 4.08 10.33 4.29
CA ILE A 184 5.35 9.85 3.75
C ILE A 184 5.04 8.75 2.75
N HIS A 185 5.18 9.05 1.47
CA HIS A 185 4.86 8.13 0.39
C HIS A 185 5.74 6.87 0.44
N PRO A 186 5.20 5.68 0.09
CA PRO A 186 5.98 4.46 0.10
C PRO A 186 7.10 4.50 -0.95
N PRO A 187 8.22 3.83 -0.67
CA PRO A 187 9.38 3.83 -1.55
C PRO A 187 9.18 2.98 -2.79
N ILE A 188 9.79 3.41 -3.90
CA ILE A 188 10.05 2.56 -5.06
C ILE A 188 11.56 2.31 -5.22
N THR A 189 11.88 1.22 -5.89
CA THR A 189 13.23 0.96 -6.38
C THR A 189 13.38 1.56 -7.76
N LEU A 190 14.16 2.63 -7.87
CA LEU A 190 14.47 3.23 -9.17
C LEU A 190 15.32 2.25 -10.01
N PRO A 191 15.17 2.26 -11.35
CA PRO A 191 15.99 1.46 -12.22
C PRO A 191 17.47 1.86 -12.10
N SER A 192 18.35 0.88 -12.06
CA SER A 192 19.81 1.13 -12.04
C SER A 192 20.31 1.73 -13.36
N GLN A 193 19.62 1.43 -14.45
CA GLN A 193 19.89 1.97 -15.79
C GLN A 193 18.56 2.38 -16.43
N ARG A 194 18.50 3.63 -16.89
CA ARG A 194 17.34 4.17 -17.57
C ARG A 194 17.30 3.66 -19.02
N TYR A 195 16.11 3.32 -19.47
CA TYR A 195 15.90 2.96 -20.87
C TYR A 195 15.73 4.21 -21.72
N GLU A 196 16.69 4.46 -22.62
CA GLU A 196 16.72 5.64 -23.52
C GLU A 196 16.20 5.34 -24.93
N GLY A 197 15.82 4.09 -25.21
CA GLY A 197 15.29 3.68 -26.51
C GLY A 197 13.92 4.27 -26.82
N PRO A 198 13.44 4.14 -28.06
CA PRO A 198 12.11 4.63 -28.44
C PRO A 198 11.01 3.90 -27.70
N ARG A 199 9.87 4.57 -27.47
CA ARG A 199 8.65 3.89 -27.07
C ARG A 199 8.12 3.05 -28.24
N GLY A 200 7.58 1.87 -27.92
CA GLY A 200 6.87 1.02 -28.89
C GLY A 200 5.46 1.51 -29.14
N ASN A 201 4.63 0.67 -29.78
CA ASN A 201 3.27 1.01 -30.16
C ASN A 201 2.21 0.58 -29.16
N HIS A 202 2.56 -0.26 -28.19
CA HIS A 202 1.59 -0.81 -27.25
C HIS A 202 1.31 0.10 -26.05
N PHE A 203 0.08 0.08 -25.60
CA PHE A 203 -0.31 0.53 -24.26
C PHE A 203 -0.20 -0.65 -23.29
N LEU A 204 0.06 -0.37 -22.01
CA LEU A 204 0.23 -1.42 -21.00
C LEU A 204 -0.75 -1.22 -19.84
N VAL A 205 -1.40 -2.30 -19.45
CA VAL A 205 -2.02 -2.43 -18.14
C VAL A 205 -1.38 -3.61 -17.41
N ALA A 206 -0.95 -3.41 -16.17
CA ALA A 206 -0.36 -4.46 -15.37
C ALA A 206 -0.96 -4.47 -13.96
N SER A 207 -1.58 -5.58 -13.58
CA SER A 207 -2.18 -5.73 -12.25
C SER A 207 -2.57 -7.19 -11.99
N ARG A 208 -2.96 -7.47 -10.74
CA ARG A 208 -3.76 -8.66 -10.46
C ARG A 208 -5.12 -8.52 -11.15
N LEU A 209 -5.55 -9.52 -11.91
CA LEU A 209 -6.81 -9.50 -12.67
C LEU A 209 -7.98 -9.85 -11.75
N VAL A 210 -8.50 -8.81 -11.09
CA VAL A 210 -9.64 -8.84 -10.15
C VAL A 210 -10.60 -7.69 -10.46
N PRO A 211 -11.90 -7.77 -10.12
CA PRO A 211 -12.93 -6.82 -10.55
C PRO A 211 -12.58 -5.36 -10.26
N TYR A 212 -12.13 -5.02 -9.05
CA TYR A 212 -11.88 -3.63 -8.64
C TYR A 212 -10.72 -2.94 -9.38
N LYS A 213 -9.90 -3.71 -10.14
CA LYS A 213 -8.85 -3.16 -11.00
C LYS A 213 -9.38 -2.60 -12.31
N ASN A 214 -10.63 -2.86 -12.65
CA ASN A 214 -11.33 -2.35 -13.84
C ASN A 214 -10.63 -2.65 -15.18
N VAL A 215 -9.87 -3.76 -15.25
CA VAL A 215 -9.17 -4.16 -16.48
C VAL A 215 -10.15 -4.43 -17.63
N GLU A 216 -11.38 -4.87 -17.31
CA GLU A 216 -12.44 -5.03 -18.30
C GLU A 216 -12.76 -3.72 -19.03
N ALA A 217 -12.91 -2.62 -18.29
CA ALA A 217 -13.18 -1.31 -18.89
C ALA A 217 -12.03 -0.87 -19.83
N VAL A 218 -10.79 -1.17 -19.47
CA VAL A 218 -9.62 -0.90 -20.32
C VAL A 218 -9.70 -1.73 -21.61
N ILE A 219 -9.97 -3.04 -21.52
CA ILE A 219 -10.08 -3.93 -22.70
C ILE A 219 -11.21 -3.44 -23.62
N ARG A 220 -12.38 -3.09 -23.07
CA ARG A 220 -13.51 -2.56 -23.84
C ARG A 220 -13.19 -1.21 -24.48
N ALA A 221 -12.39 -0.35 -23.83
CA ALA A 221 -11.92 0.90 -24.43
C ALA A 221 -11.06 0.65 -25.67
N PHE A 222 -10.22 -0.39 -25.64
CA PHE A 222 -9.40 -0.78 -26.80
C PHE A 222 -10.20 -1.51 -27.87
N ALA A 223 -11.36 -2.09 -27.56
CA ALA A 223 -12.30 -2.56 -28.59
C ALA A 223 -12.89 -1.39 -29.41
N LEU A 224 -13.01 -0.18 -28.82
CA LEU A 224 -13.38 1.05 -29.54
C LEU A 224 -12.23 1.62 -30.40
N ARG A 225 -11.01 1.14 -30.23
CA ARG A 225 -9.78 1.60 -30.88
C ARG A 225 -8.97 0.40 -31.40
N PRO A 226 -9.48 -0.32 -32.41
CA PRO A 226 -8.82 -1.51 -32.95
C PRO A 226 -7.47 -1.21 -33.64
N ASP A 227 -7.18 0.07 -33.90
CA ASP A 227 -5.92 0.59 -34.44
C ASP A 227 -4.79 0.65 -33.38
N LEU A 228 -5.10 0.45 -32.08
CA LEU A 228 -4.14 0.56 -30.97
C LEU A 228 -3.94 -0.80 -30.31
N GLU A 229 -2.69 -1.09 -29.94
CA GLU A 229 -2.31 -2.33 -29.26
C GLU A 229 -2.34 -2.16 -27.74
N LEU A 230 -2.94 -3.15 -27.04
CA LEU A 230 -2.93 -3.25 -25.58
C LEU A 230 -2.26 -4.53 -25.12
N VAL A 231 -1.29 -4.41 -24.22
CA VAL A 231 -0.71 -5.54 -23.49
C VAL A 231 -1.31 -5.57 -22.08
N VAL A 232 -1.86 -6.72 -21.70
CA VAL A 232 -2.40 -7.00 -20.35
C VAL A 232 -1.45 -7.94 -19.63
N ALA A 233 -0.71 -7.42 -18.66
CA ALA A 233 0.20 -8.19 -17.82
C ALA A 233 -0.43 -8.50 -16.46
N GLY A 234 -0.32 -9.73 -16.02
CA GLY A 234 -0.83 -10.19 -14.73
C GLY A 234 -1.72 -11.45 -14.82
N THR A 235 -2.05 -11.93 -13.63
CA THR A 235 -2.91 -13.10 -13.44
C THR A 235 -4.00 -12.80 -12.41
N GLY A 236 -5.06 -13.59 -12.41
CA GLY A 236 -6.15 -13.45 -11.45
C GLY A 236 -7.40 -14.25 -11.84
N PRO A 237 -8.41 -14.27 -10.98
CA PRO A 237 -9.65 -15.03 -11.22
C PRO A 237 -10.40 -14.56 -12.47
N ASP A 238 -10.28 -13.29 -12.87
CA ASP A 238 -10.98 -12.74 -14.04
C ASP A 238 -10.26 -13.04 -15.38
N ALA A 239 -9.07 -13.65 -15.36
CA ALA A 239 -8.24 -13.80 -16.56
C ALA A 239 -8.95 -14.53 -17.74
N ALA A 240 -9.74 -15.56 -17.45
CA ALA A 240 -10.48 -16.29 -18.49
C ALA A 240 -11.56 -15.39 -19.12
N ARG A 241 -12.38 -14.77 -18.31
CA ARG A 241 -13.45 -13.87 -18.74
C ARG A 241 -12.93 -12.66 -19.52
N LEU A 242 -11.79 -12.11 -19.10
CA LEU A 242 -11.18 -10.97 -19.78
C LEU A 242 -10.65 -11.34 -21.17
N ARG A 243 -10.14 -12.58 -21.36
CA ARG A 243 -9.74 -13.07 -22.68
C ARG A 243 -10.90 -13.27 -23.64
N GLU A 244 -12.08 -13.69 -23.13
CA GLU A 244 -13.28 -13.90 -23.94
C GLU A 244 -13.82 -12.59 -24.55
N ILE A 245 -13.64 -11.45 -23.86
CA ILE A 245 -14.12 -10.14 -24.33
C ILE A 245 -13.07 -9.35 -25.10
N ALA A 246 -11.84 -9.84 -25.16
CA ALA A 246 -10.71 -9.14 -25.78
C ALA A 246 -10.78 -9.20 -27.30
N GLY A 247 -10.53 -8.08 -27.96
CA GLY A 247 -10.34 -8.00 -29.41
C GLY A 247 -8.95 -8.48 -29.83
N PRO A 248 -8.71 -8.60 -31.16
CA PRO A 248 -7.44 -9.10 -31.71
C PRO A 248 -6.25 -8.17 -31.43
N ASN A 249 -6.50 -6.92 -31.06
CA ASN A 249 -5.51 -5.90 -30.71
C ASN A 249 -5.12 -5.94 -29.22
N VAL A 250 -5.62 -6.90 -28.43
CA VAL A 250 -5.33 -7.07 -27.00
C VAL A 250 -4.57 -8.37 -26.77
N SER A 251 -3.38 -8.30 -26.24
CA SER A 251 -2.55 -9.46 -25.88
C SER A 251 -2.42 -9.62 -24.36
N PHE A 252 -2.26 -10.87 -23.90
CA PHE A 252 -2.12 -11.22 -22.48
C PHE A 252 -0.79 -11.91 -22.23
N SER A 253 0.09 -11.26 -21.48
CA SER A 253 1.39 -11.81 -21.09
C SER A 253 1.35 -12.78 -19.90
N GLY A 254 0.21 -12.82 -19.16
CA GLY A 254 0.14 -13.61 -17.93
C GLY A 254 1.01 -13.03 -16.81
N PHE A 255 1.56 -13.90 -15.95
CA PHE A 255 2.54 -13.47 -14.96
C PHE A 255 3.84 -13.07 -15.66
N VAL A 256 4.33 -11.90 -15.35
CA VAL A 256 5.56 -11.34 -15.91
C VAL A 256 6.56 -11.10 -14.77
N PRO A 257 7.80 -11.63 -14.85
CA PRO A 257 8.85 -11.32 -13.89
C PRO A 257 9.20 -9.82 -13.85
N ASP A 258 9.71 -9.33 -12.72
CA ASP A 258 9.98 -7.89 -12.51
C ASP A 258 10.82 -7.25 -13.62
N ALA A 259 11.89 -7.91 -14.07
CA ALA A 259 12.76 -7.37 -15.14
C ALA A 259 12.03 -7.22 -16.48
N GLU A 260 11.18 -8.18 -16.83
CA GLU A 260 10.38 -8.15 -18.04
C GLU A 260 9.25 -7.13 -17.94
N LEU A 261 8.60 -7.03 -16.76
CA LEU A 261 7.58 -6.02 -16.50
C LEU A 261 8.15 -4.61 -16.63
N ARG A 262 9.34 -4.35 -16.08
CA ARG A 262 10.06 -3.08 -16.25
C ARG A 262 10.33 -2.78 -17.71
N HIS A 263 10.76 -3.76 -18.50
CA HIS A 263 10.98 -3.60 -19.94
C HIS A 263 9.66 -3.29 -20.69
N LEU A 264 8.57 -3.99 -20.36
CA LEU A 264 7.24 -3.68 -20.93
C LEU A 264 6.79 -2.26 -20.56
N MET A 265 7.03 -1.82 -19.33
CA MET A 265 6.77 -0.43 -18.92
C MET A 265 7.64 0.53 -19.73
N ALA A 266 8.95 0.33 -19.78
CA ALA A 266 9.90 1.21 -20.44
C ALA A 266 9.62 1.39 -21.95
N THR A 267 9.08 0.37 -22.59
CA THR A 267 8.76 0.38 -24.03
C THR A 267 7.31 0.73 -24.34
N ALA A 268 6.42 0.85 -23.36
CA ALA A 268 5.03 1.24 -23.59
C ALA A 268 4.89 2.70 -24.02
N ARG A 269 3.89 2.99 -24.86
CA ARG A 269 3.46 4.36 -25.20
C ARG A 269 2.94 5.08 -23.97
N ALA A 270 2.06 4.40 -23.22
CA ALA A 270 1.58 4.83 -21.91
C ALA A 270 1.14 3.63 -21.09
N PHE A 271 1.18 3.79 -19.76
CA PHE A 271 0.62 2.85 -18.80
C PHE A 271 -0.81 3.26 -18.44
N ILE A 272 -1.76 2.32 -18.44
CA ILE A 272 -3.16 2.61 -18.11
C ILE A 272 -3.49 2.06 -16.72
N PHE A 273 -4.03 2.93 -15.86
CA PHE A 273 -4.35 2.59 -14.48
C PHE A 273 -5.80 2.97 -14.14
N ALA A 274 -6.71 2.00 -14.24
CA ALA A 274 -8.15 2.21 -14.06
C ALA A 274 -8.67 1.93 -12.63
N ALA A 275 -7.77 1.63 -11.68
CA ALA A 275 -8.15 1.33 -10.31
C ALA A 275 -8.14 2.58 -9.40
N GLU A 276 -9.01 2.59 -8.39
CA GLU A 276 -8.88 3.48 -7.24
C GLU A 276 -8.07 2.76 -6.15
N GLU A 277 -6.83 3.19 -5.93
CA GLU A 277 -5.93 2.61 -4.93
C GLU A 277 -5.48 3.64 -3.90
N ASP A 278 -4.97 3.14 -2.78
CA ASP A 278 -4.49 3.95 -1.66
C ASP A 278 -3.27 4.80 -2.04
N PHE A 279 -2.36 4.25 -2.85
CA PHE A 279 -1.22 4.96 -3.41
C PHE A 279 -1.00 4.61 -4.89
N GLY A 280 -0.99 3.32 -5.25
CA GLY A 280 -0.74 2.85 -6.60
C GLY A 280 0.76 2.80 -6.94
N ILE A 281 1.54 2.01 -6.19
CA ILE A 281 2.99 1.86 -6.40
C ILE A 281 3.33 1.61 -7.88
N ILE A 282 2.56 0.79 -8.56
CA ILE A 282 2.78 0.43 -9.97
C ILE A 282 2.71 1.66 -10.93
N VAL A 283 1.96 2.70 -10.56
CA VAL A 283 1.92 3.97 -11.30
C VAL A 283 3.29 4.64 -11.25
N VAL A 284 3.90 4.68 -10.06
CA VAL A 284 5.23 5.27 -9.88
C VAL A 284 6.31 4.39 -10.51
N GLU A 285 6.15 3.06 -10.47
CA GLU A 285 7.05 2.13 -11.18
C GLU A 285 7.03 2.37 -12.69
N ALA A 286 5.85 2.52 -13.32
CA ALA A 286 5.75 2.87 -14.73
C ALA A 286 6.39 4.24 -15.03
N THR A 287 6.16 5.22 -14.16
CA THR A 287 6.79 6.54 -14.27
C THR A 287 8.30 6.47 -14.14
N SER A 288 8.83 5.59 -13.26
CA SER A 288 10.28 5.39 -13.09
C SER A 288 10.97 4.78 -14.30
N GLU A 289 10.24 4.05 -15.12
CA GLU A 289 10.72 3.53 -16.42
C GLU A 289 10.58 4.55 -17.57
N GLY A 290 10.20 5.79 -17.26
CA GLY A 290 10.05 6.88 -18.24
C GLY A 290 8.73 6.84 -19.00
N THR A 291 7.71 6.16 -18.49
CA THR A 291 6.45 5.93 -19.17
C THR A 291 5.34 6.80 -18.59
N PRO A 292 4.64 7.59 -19.42
CA PRO A 292 3.50 8.37 -18.96
C PRO A 292 2.33 7.48 -18.55
N VAL A 293 1.53 7.98 -17.62
CA VAL A 293 0.42 7.22 -17.03
C VAL A 293 -0.93 7.86 -17.35
N LEU A 294 -1.86 7.08 -17.89
CA LEU A 294 -3.26 7.45 -18.04
C LEU A 294 -4.03 6.78 -16.88
N ALA A 295 -4.46 7.57 -15.91
CA ALA A 295 -5.02 7.03 -14.68
C ALA A 295 -6.45 7.49 -14.42
N LEU A 296 -7.21 6.66 -13.69
CA LEU A 296 -8.44 7.13 -13.05
C LEU A 296 -8.10 8.25 -12.07
N GLY A 297 -8.72 9.42 -12.23
CA GLY A 297 -8.46 10.63 -11.43
C GLY A 297 -8.93 10.49 -9.97
N ARG A 298 -8.70 9.34 -9.32
CA ARG A 298 -9.10 9.01 -7.94
C ARG A 298 -7.98 8.35 -7.16
N GLY A 299 -8.12 8.35 -5.83
CA GLY A 299 -7.15 7.70 -4.94
C GLY A 299 -5.76 8.34 -4.99
N GLY A 300 -4.74 7.53 -4.72
CA GLY A 300 -3.34 7.92 -4.70
C GLY A 300 -2.76 8.31 -6.07
N ALA A 301 -3.37 7.88 -7.18
CA ALA A 301 -2.94 8.29 -8.51
C ALA A 301 -2.93 9.83 -8.69
N ARG A 302 -3.79 10.54 -7.97
CA ARG A 302 -3.81 12.03 -7.97
C ARG A 302 -2.58 12.67 -7.35
N GLU A 303 -1.81 11.91 -6.59
CA GLU A 303 -0.59 12.39 -5.92
C GLU A 303 0.67 11.99 -6.71
N THR A 304 0.59 10.95 -7.53
CA THR A 304 1.72 10.36 -8.24
C THR A 304 1.81 10.79 -9.71
N VAL A 305 0.68 11.13 -10.34
CA VAL A 305 0.63 11.56 -11.74
C VAL A 305 0.53 13.08 -11.82
N GLN A 306 1.51 13.71 -12.45
CA GLN A 306 1.51 15.15 -12.72
C GLN A 306 0.81 15.43 -14.06
N THR A 307 -0.34 16.11 -14.01
CA THR A 307 -1.16 16.35 -15.20
C THR A 307 -1.07 17.79 -15.75
N ARG A 308 -0.37 18.69 -15.04
CA ARG A 308 -0.27 20.10 -15.40
C ARG A 308 1.18 20.56 -15.56
N GLY A 309 1.37 21.66 -16.27
CA GLY A 309 2.70 22.25 -16.47
C GLY A 309 3.53 21.54 -17.56
N PRO A 310 4.78 21.97 -17.75
CA PRO A 310 5.65 21.43 -18.80
C PRO A 310 6.20 20.04 -18.48
N GLN A 311 6.23 19.64 -17.20
CA GLN A 311 6.73 18.35 -16.76
C GLN A 311 5.58 17.37 -16.43
N ARG A 312 4.61 17.30 -17.33
CA ARG A 312 3.48 16.37 -17.19
C ARG A 312 3.94 14.92 -17.33
N THR A 313 3.48 14.05 -16.43
CA THR A 313 3.77 12.62 -16.47
C THR A 313 2.57 11.76 -16.82
N GLY A 314 1.43 12.38 -17.11
CA GLY A 314 0.25 11.65 -17.53
C GLY A 314 -1.02 12.49 -17.58
N MET A 315 -2.15 11.80 -17.72
CA MET A 315 -3.48 12.40 -17.81
C MET A 315 -4.47 11.62 -16.95
N PHE A 316 -5.55 12.29 -16.56
CA PHE A 316 -6.66 11.62 -15.86
C PHE A 316 -7.88 11.43 -16.78
N PHE A 317 -8.55 10.30 -16.57
CA PHE A 317 -9.94 10.09 -16.93
C PHE A 317 -10.81 10.05 -15.66
N ASP A 318 -12.08 10.48 -15.78
CA ASP A 318 -12.92 10.76 -14.63
C ASP A 318 -13.72 9.54 -14.16
N ALA A 319 -13.94 8.54 -15.03
CA ALA A 319 -14.67 7.32 -14.76
C ALA A 319 -13.94 6.10 -15.36
N ALA A 320 -14.01 4.96 -14.66
CA ALA A 320 -13.50 3.69 -15.16
C ALA A 320 -14.50 3.06 -16.17
N GLU A 321 -14.86 3.82 -17.19
CA GLU A 321 -15.76 3.46 -18.28
C GLU A 321 -15.01 3.41 -19.61
N PRO A 322 -15.37 2.49 -20.52
CA PRO A 322 -14.67 2.31 -21.79
C PRO A 322 -14.53 3.60 -22.59
N GLU A 323 -15.60 4.39 -22.68
CA GLU A 323 -15.65 5.63 -23.46
C GLU A 323 -14.73 6.70 -22.87
N ALA A 324 -14.74 6.88 -21.53
CA ALA A 324 -13.89 7.84 -20.84
C ALA A 324 -12.40 7.48 -20.96
N ILE A 325 -12.07 6.20 -20.93
CA ILE A 325 -10.69 5.71 -21.14
C ILE A 325 -10.27 5.93 -22.60
N ALA A 326 -11.12 5.55 -23.57
CA ALA A 326 -10.82 5.73 -25.00
C ALA A 326 -10.64 7.20 -25.37
N GLU A 327 -11.46 8.10 -24.81
CA GLU A 327 -11.31 9.55 -24.98
C GLU A 327 -9.99 10.05 -24.39
N CYS A 328 -9.61 9.58 -23.19
CA CYS A 328 -8.33 9.94 -22.57
C CYS A 328 -7.15 9.47 -23.42
N VAL A 329 -7.20 8.24 -23.95
CA VAL A 329 -6.19 7.70 -24.89
C VAL A 329 -6.12 8.59 -26.14
N GLN A 330 -7.25 8.99 -26.74
CA GLN A 330 -7.27 9.88 -27.89
C GLN A 330 -6.63 11.24 -27.59
N ARG A 331 -6.97 11.86 -26.47
CA ARG A 331 -6.36 13.13 -26.03
C ARG A 331 -4.86 12.99 -25.79
N PHE A 332 -4.41 11.86 -25.23
CA PHE A 332 -2.99 11.56 -25.05
C PHE A 332 -2.26 11.51 -26.39
N LEU A 333 -2.76 10.78 -27.37
CA LEU A 333 -2.16 10.65 -28.69
C LEU A 333 -1.95 12.00 -29.39
N LEU A 334 -2.89 12.94 -29.22
CA LEU A 334 -2.78 14.29 -29.77
C LEU A 334 -1.69 15.13 -29.10
N GLN A 335 -1.21 14.73 -27.93
CA GLN A 335 -0.27 15.47 -27.11
C GLN A 335 0.93 14.62 -26.66
N GLU A 336 1.15 13.46 -27.26
CA GLU A 336 2.13 12.46 -26.82
C GLU A 336 3.54 13.02 -26.69
N SER A 337 3.93 13.93 -27.60
CA SER A 337 5.24 14.59 -27.59
C SER A 337 5.49 15.46 -26.33
N HIS A 338 4.45 15.83 -25.59
CA HIS A 338 4.59 16.60 -24.36
C HIS A 338 4.92 15.76 -23.13
N PHE A 339 4.87 14.41 -23.23
CA PHE A 339 5.15 13.50 -22.12
C PHE A 339 6.54 12.92 -22.31
N THR A 340 7.55 13.61 -21.77
CA THR A 340 8.96 13.20 -21.90
C THR A 340 9.35 12.17 -20.87
N ARG A 341 10.38 11.36 -21.14
CA ARG A 341 10.91 10.40 -20.18
C ARG A 341 11.54 11.10 -18.99
N GLU A 342 12.24 12.22 -19.25
CA GLU A 342 12.90 13.04 -18.25
C GLU A 342 11.91 13.56 -17.20
N ALA A 343 10.72 14.02 -17.63
CA ALA A 343 9.67 14.44 -16.71
C ALA A 343 9.17 13.27 -15.86
N CYS A 344 9.00 12.09 -16.45
CA CYS A 344 8.60 10.88 -15.74
C CYS A 344 9.66 10.46 -14.71
N TRP A 345 10.94 10.42 -15.08
CA TRP A 345 12.02 10.08 -14.18
C TRP A 345 12.13 11.06 -13.01
N ALA A 346 12.09 12.37 -13.30
CA ALA A 346 12.13 13.40 -12.26
C ALA A 346 10.98 13.28 -11.26
N GLN A 347 9.77 12.95 -11.74
CA GLN A 347 8.63 12.69 -10.86
C GLN A 347 8.84 11.44 -9.99
N ALA A 348 9.39 10.36 -10.56
CA ALA A 348 9.62 9.11 -9.83
C ALA A 348 10.68 9.25 -8.73
N GLU A 349 11.68 10.12 -8.91
CA GLU A 349 12.71 10.41 -7.89
C GLU A 349 12.12 10.93 -6.57
N MET A 350 10.97 11.60 -6.63
CA MET A 350 10.26 12.06 -5.45
C MET A 350 9.71 10.94 -4.56
N PHE A 351 9.78 9.69 -5.05
CA PHE A 351 9.34 8.48 -4.36
C PHE A 351 10.48 7.48 -4.16
N SER A 352 11.73 7.95 -4.24
CA SER A 352 12.92 7.10 -4.07
C SER A 352 13.01 6.53 -2.65
N ALA A 353 13.66 5.38 -2.54
CA ALA A 353 13.90 4.73 -1.26
C ALA A 353 14.77 5.60 -0.32
N GLU A 354 15.72 6.37 -0.88
CA GLU A 354 16.57 7.31 -0.14
C GLU A 354 15.72 8.41 0.50
N LEU A 355 14.81 9.02 -0.27
CA LEU A 355 13.96 10.09 0.22
C LEU A 355 12.99 9.57 1.29
N PHE A 356 12.43 8.37 1.10
CA PHE A 356 11.61 7.71 2.10
C PHE A 356 12.37 7.54 3.41
N ARG A 357 13.59 6.93 3.37
CA ARG A 357 14.39 6.70 4.58
C ARG A 357 14.73 8.01 5.29
N SER A 358 15.16 9.02 4.56
CA SER A 358 15.48 10.34 5.13
C SER A 358 14.28 10.96 5.83
N ARG A 359 13.11 11.04 5.15
CA ARG A 359 11.89 11.62 5.71
C ARG A 359 11.38 10.84 6.93
N PHE A 360 11.38 9.51 6.84
CA PHE A 360 10.88 8.68 7.92
C PHE A 360 11.80 8.75 9.17
N ALA A 361 13.11 8.69 8.98
CA ALA A 361 14.08 8.84 10.07
C ALA A 361 13.94 10.21 10.76
N THR A 362 13.91 11.31 9.98
CA THR A 362 13.72 12.65 10.52
C THR A 362 12.41 12.76 11.33
N PHE A 363 11.31 12.24 10.78
CA PHE A 363 10.02 12.25 11.48
C PHE A 363 10.09 11.48 12.81
N VAL A 364 10.69 10.28 12.83
CA VAL A 364 10.83 9.49 14.07
C VAL A 364 11.71 10.20 15.08
N ASP A 365 12.81 10.85 14.66
CA ASP A 365 13.70 11.59 15.55
C ASP A 365 12.98 12.80 16.19
N GLU A 366 12.18 13.53 15.42
CA GLU A 366 11.32 14.60 15.91
C GLU A 366 10.29 14.09 16.94
N GLN A 367 9.61 12.97 16.61
CA GLN A 367 8.64 12.39 17.54
C GLN A 367 9.29 11.84 18.82
N MET A 368 10.51 11.31 18.72
CA MET A 368 11.29 10.84 19.88
C MET A 368 11.69 12.01 20.78
N ALA A 369 12.10 13.13 20.21
CA ALA A 369 12.43 14.33 20.98
C ALA A 369 11.20 14.88 21.73
N LEU A 370 10.05 14.95 21.05
CA LEU A 370 8.78 15.37 21.65
C LEU A 370 8.33 14.42 22.77
N HIS A 371 8.45 13.12 22.55
CA HIS A 371 8.07 12.10 23.52
C HIS A 371 8.92 12.18 24.78
N ARG A 372 10.26 12.30 24.65
CA ARG A 372 11.18 12.46 25.79
C ARG A 372 10.87 13.72 26.59
N ALA A 373 10.68 14.86 25.93
CA ALA A 373 10.30 16.10 26.58
C ALA A 373 8.98 15.98 27.37
N ALA A 374 7.99 15.27 26.80
CA ALA A 374 6.73 15.00 27.47
C ALA A 374 6.89 14.07 28.70
N CYS A 375 7.79 13.10 28.66
CA CYS A 375 8.10 12.23 29.79
C CYS A 375 8.82 12.97 30.93
N GLU A 376 9.69 13.93 30.62
CA GLU A 376 10.42 14.73 31.59
C GLU A 376 9.54 15.75 32.30
N THR A 377 8.50 16.27 31.64
CA THR A 377 7.56 17.29 32.20
C THR A 377 6.47 16.67 33.08
N ARG A 378 6.56 15.40 33.46
CA ARG A 378 5.61 14.80 34.44
C ARG A 378 5.52 15.65 35.70
N PRO A 379 4.30 16.00 36.19
CA PRO A 379 4.17 16.76 37.40
C PRO A 379 4.88 16.03 38.55
N ARG A 380 5.82 16.69 39.21
CA ARG A 380 6.37 16.21 40.48
C ARG A 380 5.17 15.87 41.38
N ILE A 381 5.03 14.60 41.77
CA ILE A 381 4.03 14.21 42.76
C ILE A 381 4.25 15.14 43.96
N LEU A 382 3.27 15.99 44.29
CA LEU A 382 3.32 16.82 45.46
C LEU A 382 3.64 15.91 46.68
N PRO A 383 4.60 16.28 47.54
CA PRO A 383 4.88 15.48 48.71
C PRO A 383 3.58 15.28 49.48
N ARG A 384 3.35 14.06 49.98
CA ARG A 384 2.22 13.75 50.88
C ARG A 384 2.15 14.83 51.93
N LEU A 385 1.02 15.50 51.99
CA LEU A 385 0.69 16.27 53.17
C LEU A 385 0.79 15.33 54.36
N GLU A 386 1.85 15.44 55.17
CA GLU A 386 1.90 14.81 56.47
C GLU A 386 0.65 15.22 57.21
N ALA A 387 -0.15 14.23 57.64
CA ALA A 387 -1.29 14.47 58.46
C ALA A 387 -0.78 15.13 59.77
N VAL A 388 -1.09 16.40 59.94
CA VAL A 388 -0.92 17.08 61.19
C VAL A 388 -1.95 16.45 62.16
N GLY A 389 -1.46 15.71 63.16
CA GLY A 389 -2.23 15.08 64.21
C GLY A 389 -2.89 16.09 65.15
#